data_ed4b91bc45f24b27e0c677d32ca0aa90
#
_entry.id   ed4b91bc45f24b27e0c677d32ca0aa90
#
_cell.length_a   1.000
_cell.length_b   1.000
_cell.length_c   1.000
_cell.angle_alpha   90.00
_cell.angle_beta   90.00
_cell.angle_gamma   90.00
#
_symmetry.space_group_name_H-M   'P 1'
#
loop_
_entity.id
_entity.type
_entity.pdbx_description
1 polymer ?
#
loop_
_entity_poly.entity_id
_entity_poly.type
_entity_poly.pdbx_seq_one_letter_code
_entity_poly.pdbx_strand_id
1 'polypeptide(L)'
;MSKRITLICALVFALAAGSAFADATVKGPFAGAVHAVGSLSDKSGNAISVTWDRGKITSLSDSSITLTRRDKQQVTFAITADTVVRNDGATYHLSDLKTGLVATVVSQGGPAEVIRNIRGDGAPSGADQSEFDGPAAKAITGTVAALYYDGSSQNFDYNRGRIQSVGNGQLTIMRADKQSVSFTYDSNTLVREGEGNIGSVDDLKVGEGAMFFSQGGLLKLVRCVHDAPSPQASGQPAPTASAAAAPTK
;
A
#
# COMPACT_ATOMS: atom_id res chain seq x y z
N MET A 1 18.87 45.30 56.71
CA MET A 1 19.19 43.87 56.52
C MET A 1 18.15 43.25 55.58
N SER A 2 18.46 43.19 54.29
CA SER A 2 17.54 42.69 53.27
C SER A 2 17.93 41.24 52.92
N LYS A 3 17.02 40.27 53.20
CA LYS A 3 17.18 38.87 52.84
C LYS A 3 16.75 38.66 51.40
N ARG A 4 17.71 38.41 50.54
CA ARG A 4 17.45 37.97 49.16
C ARG A 4 17.07 36.51 49.16
N ILE A 5 15.83 36.20 48.78
CA ILE A 5 15.34 34.83 48.53
C ILE A 5 15.70 34.48 47.08
N THR A 6 16.66 33.57 46.93
CA THR A 6 17.01 33.00 45.61
C THR A 6 16.04 31.90 45.28
N LEU A 7 15.18 32.15 44.28
CA LEU A 7 14.25 31.16 43.75
C LEU A 7 15.01 30.27 42.75
N ILE A 8 15.27 29.03 43.14
CA ILE A 8 15.85 28.01 42.23
C ILE A 8 14.71 27.40 41.45
N CYS A 9 14.54 27.81 40.17
CA CYS A 9 13.70 27.11 39.22
C CYS A 9 14.41 25.80 38.82
N ALA A 10 13.93 24.68 39.39
CA ALA A 10 14.29 23.35 38.93
C ALA A 10 13.56 23.07 37.61
N LEU A 11 14.29 23.16 36.51
CA LEU A 11 13.81 22.79 35.18
C LEU A 11 13.77 21.25 35.10
N VAL A 12 12.64 20.65 35.35
CA VAL A 12 12.42 19.20 35.11
C VAL A 12 12.38 18.97 33.63
N PHE A 13 13.49 18.55 33.03
CA PHE A 13 13.52 17.93 31.72
C PHE A 13 12.87 16.55 31.86
N ALA A 14 11.59 16.45 31.52
CA ALA A 14 10.98 15.17 31.22
C ALA A 14 11.60 14.67 29.91
N LEU A 15 12.60 13.79 30.03
CA LEU A 15 13.05 12.94 28.96
C LEU A 15 11.85 12.03 28.61
N ALA A 16 11.02 12.50 27.68
CA ALA A 16 10.12 11.61 26.95
C ALA A 16 11.03 10.63 26.21
N ALA A 17 11.20 9.43 26.78
CA ALA A 17 11.78 8.30 26.08
C ALA A 17 10.94 8.10 24.82
N GLY A 18 11.44 8.61 23.70
CA GLY A 18 10.86 8.37 22.40
C GLY A 18 10.89 6.88 22.18
N SER A 19 9.71 6.24 22.25
CA SER A 19 9.55 4.87 21.77
C SER A 19 10.09 4.86 20.34
N ALA A 20 11.24 4.22 20.16
CA ALA A 20 11.83 3.99 18.85
C ALA A 20 10.74 3.38 18.00
N PHE A 21 10.46 4.02 16.87
CA PHE A 21 9.61 3.42 15.83
C PHE A 21 10.35 2.16 15.37
N ALA A 22 10.01 1.03 15.98
CA ALA A 22 10.54 -0.27 15.58
C ALA A 22 9.93 -0.62 14.22
N ASP A 23 10.49 -0.03 13.17
CA ASP A 23 10.12 -0.29 11.78
C ASP A 23 10.96 -1.44 11.22
N ALA A 24 11.28 -2.41 12.08
CA ALA A 24 12.20 -3.51 11.79
C ALA A 24 11.71 -4.48 10.70
N THR A 25 10.50 -4.32 10.18
CA THR A 25 9.89 -5.28 9.25
C THR A 25 9.57 -4.75 7.86
N VAL A 26 9.61 -3.44 7.64
CA VAL A 26 9.38 -2.91 6.28
C VAL A 26 10.70 -2.89 5.52
N LYS A 27 10.94 -3.90 4.69
CA LYS A 27 12.04 -3.90 3.73
C LYS A 27 11.56 -3.35 2.40
N GLY A 28 12.46 -2.75 1.61
CA GLY A 28 12.19 -2.35 0.24
C GLY A 28 12.23 -0.85 0.00
N PRO A 29 11.95 -0.43 -1.24
CA PRO A 29 12.17 0.92 -1.68
C PRO A 29 11.34 1.97 -0.92
N PHE A 30 10.22 1.58 -0.32
CA PHE A 30 9.40 2.47 0.51
C PHE A 30 9.65 2.32 2.01
N ALA A 31 10.69 1.57 2.42
CA ALA A 31 11.10 1.49 3.82
C ALA A 31 11.59 2.87 4.29
N GLY A 32 10.99 3.39 5.36
CA GLY A 32 11.32 4.75 5.84
C GLY A 32 10.63 5.90 5.10
N ALA A 33 9.88 5.65 4.03
CA ALA A 33 9.06 6.69 3.41
C ALA A 33 7.98 7.15 4.39
N VAL A 34 7.85 8.49 4.51
CA VAL A 34 6.88 9.14 5.40
C VAL A 34 5.76 9.82 4.62
N HIS A 35 6.03 10.13 3.36
CA HIS A 35 5.08 10.72 2.44
C HIS A 35 5.37 10.22 1.03
N ALA A 36 4.36 10.04 0.22
CA ALA A 36 4.52 9.79 -1.20
C ALA A 36 3.39 10.43 -1.99
N VAL A 37 3.70 10.85 -3.21
CA VAL A 37 2.75 11.39 -4.18
C VAL A 37 2.80 10.54 -5.44
N GLY A 38 1.65 9.99 -5.82
CA GLY A 38 1.46 9.29 -7.09
C GLY A 38 0.79 10.20 -8.11
N SER A 39 1.45 10.39 -9.24
CA SER A 39 0.87 10.96 -10.46
C SER A 39 0.63 9.81 -11.42
N LEU A 40 -0.58 9.26 -11.38
CA LEU A 40 -0.93 7.98 -12.01
C LEU A 40 -1.96 8.19 -13.11
N SER A 41 -2.18 7.17 -13.93
CA SER A 41 -3.22 7.15 -14.95
C SER A 41 -3.94 5.81 -14.97
N ASP A 42 -5.24 5.84 -15.25
CA ASP A 42 -6.03 4.65 -15.50
C ASP A 42 -5.87 4.14 -16.96
N LYS A 43 -6.56 3.05 -17.30
CA LYS A 43 -6.53 2.43 -18.64
C LYS A 43 -7.09 3.33 -19.75
N SER A 44 -7.84 4.37 -19.42
CA SER A 44 -8.41 5.34 -20.34
C SER A 44 -7.58 6.61 -20.45
N GLY A 45 -6.46 6.70 -19.71
CA GLY A 45 -5.58 7.87 -19.66
C GLY A 45 -6.03 8.96 -18.69
N ASN A 46 -7.09 8.72 -17.89
CA ASN A 46 -7.52 9.71 -16.89
C ASN A 46 -6.46 9.80 -15.78
N ALA A 47 -6.11 11.03 -15.42
CA ALA A 47 -5.15 11.29 -14.36
C ALA A 47 -5.73 10.95 -12.98
N ILE A 48 -4.92 10.31 -12.15
CA ILE A 48 -5.20 9.97 -10.76
C ILE A 48 -4.06 10.51 -9.91
N SER A 49 -4.34 11.50 -9.06
CA SER A 49 -3.37 11.99 -8.08
C SER A 49 -3.68 11.37 -6.72
N VAL A 50 -2.69 10.73 -6.09
CA VAL A 50 -2.86 10.06 -4.80
C VAL A 50 -1.72 10.44 -3.89
N THR A 51 -2.03 10.68 -2.62
CA THR A 51 -1.03 10.87 -1.57
C THR A 51 -1.10 9.74 -0.56
N TRP A 52 0.05 9.38 0.00
CA TRP A 52 0.21 8.46 1.11
C TRP A 52 1.01 9.15 2.19
N ASP A 53 0.43 9.30 3.37
CA ASP A 53 1.10 9.85 4.54
C ASP A 53 1.16 8.80 5.63
N ARG A 54 2.35 8.51 6.13
CA ARG A 54 2.59 7.53 7.19
C ARG A 54 3.10 8.21 8.44
N GLY A 55 2.42 7.97 9.55
CA GLY A 55 2.79 8.57 10.83
C GLY A 55 2.08 7.94 12.00
N LYS A 56 2.46 8.41 13.19
CA LYS A 56 1.79 8.08 14.44
C LYS A 56 0.50 8.88 14.55
N ILE A 57 -0.60 8.23 14.86
CA ILE A 57 -1.88 8.91 15.14
C ILE A 57 -1.71 9.70 16.44
N THR A 58 -1.75 11.02 16.36
CA THR A 58 -1.61 11.93 17.51
C THR A 58 -2.92 12.56 17.92
N SER A 59 -3.90 12.62 17.02
CA SER A 59 -5.26 13.02 17.32
C SER A 59 -6.23 12.23 16.45
N LEU A 60 -7.37 11.87 17.01
CA LEU A 60 -8.45 11.15 16.33
C LEU A 60 -9.79 11.62 16.88
N SER A 61 -10.71 11.91 15.97
CA SER A 61 -12.12 12.20 16.25
C SER A 61 -12.99 11.56 15.16
N ASP A 62 -14.30 11.65 15.28
CA ASP A 62 -15.24 11.15 14.26
C ASP A 62 -15.10 11.88 12.91
N SER A 63 -14.51 13.08 12.90
CA SER A 63 -14.40 13.93 11.71
C SER A 63 -12.97 14.20 11.23
N SER A 64 -11.95 13.76 11.98
CA SER A 64 -10.56 14.02 11.61
C SER A 64 -9.57 13.04 12.22
N ILE A 65 -8.47 12.83 11.50
CA ILE A 65 -7.29 12.11 11.96
C ILE A 65 -6.05 12.96 11.74
N THR A 66 -5.21 13.12 12.76
CA THR A 66 -3.92 13.79 12.66
C THR A 66 -2.80 12.77 12.83
N LEU A 67 -1.89 12.76 11.87
CA LEU A 67 -0.66 11.97 11.93
C LEU A 67 0.53 12.89 12.25
N THR A 68 1.42 12.45 13.11
CA THR A 68 2.77 12.98 13.21
C THR A 68 3.70 12.00 12.50
N ARG A 69 4.27 12.44 11.37
CA ARG A 69 5.21 11.67 10.58
C ARG A 69 6.56 11.57 11.28
N ARG A 70 7.41 10.65 10.83
CA ARG A 70 8.75 10.47 11.41
C ARG A 70 9.71 11.66 11.16
N ASP A 71 9.45 12.44 10.08
CA ASP A 71 10.11 13.72 9.81
C ASP A 71 9.59 14.87 10.68
N LYS A 72 8.74 14.57 11.68
CA LYS A 72 8.11 15.48 12.64
C LYS A 72 7.05 16.42 12.05
N GLN A 73 6.71 16.27 10.78
CA GLN A 73 5.59 17.00 10.20
C GLN A 73 4.26 16.42 10.69
N GLN A 74 3.30 17.33 10.94
CA GLN A 74 1.93 16.96 11.27
C GLN A 74 1.05 17.16 10.05
N VAL A 75 0.23 16.17 9.76
CA VAL A 75 -0.78 16.21 8.69
C VAL A 75 -2.12 15.82 9.25
N THR A 76 -3.15 16.59 8.93
CA THR A 76 -4.52 16.33 9.36
C THR A 76 -5.39 16.06 8.14
N PHE A 77 -6.18 15.01 8.22
CA PHE A 77 -7.15 14.63 7.20
C PHE A 77 -8.56 14.69 7.80
N ALA A 78 -9.50 15.19 7.04
CA ALA A 78 -10.91 15.01 7.35
C ALA A 78 -11.29 13.53 7.19
N ILE A 79 -12.17 13.06 8.05
CA ILE A 79 -12.82 11.75 7.96
C ILE A 79 -14.24 11.97 7.50
N THR A 80 -14.71 11.16 6.58
CA THR A 80 -16.06 11.18 6.04
C THR A 80 -16.71 9.80 6.19
N ALA A 81 -17.99 9.71 5.88
CA ALA A 81 -18.69 8.41 5.85
C ALA A 81 -18.10 7.41 4.84
N ASP A 82 -17.38 7.93 3.82
CA ASP A 82 -16.73 7.12 2.79
C ASP A 82 -15.31 6.69 3.16
N THR A 83 -14.78 7.17 4.29
CA THR A 83 -13.45 6.78 4.77
C THR A 83 -13.46 5.32 5.21
N VAL A 84 -12.60 4.51 4.61
CA VAL A 84 -12.47 3.08 4.90
C VAL A 84 -11.24 2.83 5.78
N VAL A 85 -11.40 2.08 6.86
CA VAL A 85 -10.29 1.59 7.67
C VAL A 85 -10.02 0.14 7.31
N ARG A 86 -8.80 -0.16 6.87
CA ARG A 86 -8.37 -1.50 6.48
C ARG A 86 -7.01 -1.86 7.08
N ASN A 87 -6.89 -3.07 7.55
CA ASN A 87 -5.60 -3.62 7.96
C ASN A 87 -5.57 -5.11 7.69
N ASP A 88 -4.45 -5.61 7.16
CA ASP A 88 -4.25 -7.02 6.85
C ASP A 88 -5.44 -7.64 6.07
N GLY A 89 -5.98 -6.90 5.09
CA GLY A 89 -7.09 -7.33 4.23
C GLY A 89 -8.48 -7.28 4.84
N ALA A 90 -8.62 -7.02 6.13
CA ALA A 90 -9.91 -6.86 6.80
C ALA A 90 -10.33 -5.39 6.89
N THR A 91 -11.64 -5.16 6.89
CA THR A 91 -12.24 -3.85 7.14
C THR A 91 -12.55 -3.70 8.62
N TYR A 92 -12.26 -2.53 9.17
CA TYR A 92 -12.43 -2.19 10.57
C TYR A 92 -13.28 -0.92 10.72
N HIS A 93 -13.74 -0.65 11.93
CA HIS A 93 -14.39 0.60 12.27
C HIS A 93 -13.36 1.67 12.69
N LEU A 94 -13.71 2.93 12.49
CA LEU A 94 -12.87 4.03 12.97
C LEU A 94 -12.63 3.96 14.49
N SER A 95 -13.61 3.47 15.25
CA SER A 95 -13.53 3.24 16.70
C SER A 95 -12.45 2.23 17.12
N ASP A 96 -11.97 1.40 16.21
CA ASP A 96 -10.90 0.44 16.48
C ASP A 96 -9.52 1.10 16.44
N LEU A 97 -9.43 2.32 15.91
CA LEU A 97 -8.21 3.11 15.89
C LEU A 97 -8.02 3.82 17.24
N LYS A 98 -6.75 4.01 17.61
CA LYS A 98 -6.33 4.72 18.82
C LYS A 98 -5.17 5.65 18.54
N THR A 99 -5.08 6.71 19.31
CA THR A 99 -3.85 7.52 19.35
C THR A 99 -2.67 6.66 19.79
N GLY A 100 -1.52 6.90 19.21
CA GLY A 100 -0.32 6.09 19.47
C GLY A 100 -0.05 5.02 18.41
N LEU A 101 -1.06 4.51 17.71
CA LEU A 101 -0.87 3.62 16.56
C LEU A 101 -0.17 4.34 15.42
N VAL A 102 0.58 3.60 14.62
CA VAL A 102 1.13 4.07 13.34
C VAL A 102 0.17 3.64 12.24
N ALA A 103 -0.17 4.54 11.35
CA ALA A 103 -1.04 4.26 10.21
C ALA A 103 -0.54 4.94 8.93
N THR A 104 -1.02 4.47 7.80
CA THR A 104 -0.88 5.14 6.51
C THR A 104 -2.26 5.64 6.07
N VAL A 105 -2.38 6.94 5.83
CA VAL A 105 -3.57 7.56 5.25
C VAL A 105 -3.34 7.73 3.75
N VAL A 106 -4.32 7.34 2.96
CA VAL A 106 -4.37 7.52 1.50
C VAL A 106 -5.47 8.53 1.18
N SER A 107 -5.15 9.52 0.35
CA SER A 107 -6.10 10.55 -0.09
C SER A 107 -5.84 11.01 -1.53
N GLN A 108 -6.81 11.72 -2.11
CA GLN A 108 -6.66 12.39 -3.43
C GLN A 108 -6.60 13.92 -3.30
N GLY A 109 -5.85 14.41 -2.31
CA GLY A 109 -5.74 15.87 -2.04
C GLY A 109 -6.91 16.42 -1.23
N GLY A 110 -7.68 15.56 -0.56
CA GLY A 110 -8.85 15.89 0.25
C GLY A 110 -8.95 15.04 1.51
N PRO A 111 -10.16 14.58 1.87
CA PRO A 111 -10.40 13.70 3.00
C PRO A 111 -9.58 12.41 2.91
N ALA A 112 -9.39 11.75 4.06
CA ALA A 112 -8.89 10.40 4.10
C ALA A 112 -9.86 9.47 3.36
N GLU A 113 -9.38 8.75 2.34
CA GLU A 113 -10.17 7.73 1.66
C GLU A 113 -9.94 6.36 2.26
N VAL A 114 -8.67 6.02 2.53
CA VAL A 114 -8.29 4.76 3.16
C VAL A 114 -7.28 5.01 4.27
N ILE A 115 -7.52 4.42 5.44
CA ILE A 115 -6.57 4.32 6.55
C ILE A 115 -6.14 2.87 6.64
N ARG A 116 -4.83 2.59 6.52
CA ARG A 116 -4.30 1.23 6.40
C ARG A 116 -2.90 1.08 7.01
N ASN A 117 -2.34 -0.13 6.94
CA ASN A 117 -1.02 -0.46 7.50
C ASN A 117 -0.91 -0.05 8.98
N ILE A 118 -1.93 -0.39 9.76
CA ILE A 118 -2.07 0.01 11.15
C ILE A 118 -1.18 -0.90 12.00
N ARG A 119 -0.31 -0.31 12.83
CA ARG A 119 0.66 -1.03 13.65
C ARG A 119 0.79 -0.41 15.03
N GLY A 120 1.15 -1.23 16.00
CA GLY A 120 1.35 -0.84 17.40
C GLY A 120 0.52 -1.68 18.35
N ASP A 121 0.66 -1.44 19.65
CA ASP A 121 -0.06 -2.20 20.68
C ASP A 121 -1.57 -2.00 20.57
N GLY A 122 -2.29 -3.11 20.37
CA GLY A 122 -3.73 -3.11 20.16
C GLY A 122 -4.16 -2.63 18.77
N ALA A 123 -3.25 -2.67 17.77
CA ALA A 123 -3.65 -2.51 16.38
C ALA A 123 -4.61 -3.65 15.99
N PRO A 124 -5.65 -3.34 15.20
CA PRO A 124 -6.52 -4.38 14.69
C PRO A 124 -5.72 -5.32 13.77
N SER A 125 -5.96 -6.63 13.88
CA SER A 125 -5.32 -7.66 13.07
C SER A 125 -6.35 -8.56 12.42
N GLY A 126 -6.13 -8.93 11.17
CA GLY A 126 -7.00 -9.81 10.40
C GLY A 126 -6.20 -10.74 9.50
N ALA A 127 -6.87 -11.70 8.90
CA ALA A 127 -6.27 -12.56 7.90
C ALA A 127 -5.98 -11.77 6.62
N ASP A 128 -4.76 -11.88 6.15
CA ASP A 128 -4.25 -11.16 4.97
C ASP A 128 -5.04 -11.53 3.71
N GLN A 129 -5.71 -10.54 3.16
CA GLN A 129 -6.18 -10.58 1.77
C GLN A 129 -5.88 -9.19 1.21
N SER A 130 -4.76 -9.05 0.54
CA SER A 130 -4.32 -7.78 0.00
C SER A 130 -5.15 -7.37 -1.21
N GLU A 131 -6.37 -6.91 -0.98
CA GLU A 131 -7.06 -6.15 -2.02
C GLU A 131 -6.42 -4.77 -2.13
N PHE A 132 -5.94 -4.46 -3.31
CA PHE A 132 -5.50 -3.11 -3.64
C PHE A 132 -6.73 -2.26 -3.94
N ASP A 133 -7.23 -1.62 -2.91
CA ASP A 133 -8.35 -0.72 -3.03
C ASP A 133 -7.93 0.73 -2.83
N GLY A 134 -8.96 1.56 -2.91
CA GLY A 134 -8.84 2.99 -2.76
C GLY A 134 -8.51 3.68 -4.08
N PRO A 135 -8.12 4.95 -4.03
CA PRO A 135 -8.06 5.81 -5.19
C PRO A 135 -7.11 5.32 -6.29
N ALA A 136 -6.04 4.64 -5.92
CA ALA A 136 -5.09 4.09 -6.89
C ALA A 136 -5.50 2.73 -7.49
N ALA A 137 -6.65 2.15 -7.11
CA ALA A 137 -7.06 0.81 -7.56
C ALA A 137 -7.23 0.69 -9.09
N LYS A 138 -7.58 1.80 -9.76
CA LYS A 138 -7.74 1.85 -11.21
C LYS A 138 -6.47 2.24 -11.97
N ALA A 139 -5.43 2.67 -11.25
CA ALA A 139 -4.18 3.10 -11.86
C ALA A 139 -3.45 1.93 -12.51
N ILE A 140 -2.90 2.16 -13.70
CA ILE A 140 -2.12 1.17 -14.44
C ILE A 140 -0.70 1.62 -14.73
N THR A 141 -0.43 2.93 -14.68
CA THR A 141 0.90 3.50 -14.93
C THR A 141 1.03 4.86 -14.27
N GLY A 142 2.26 5.36 -14.17
CA GLY A 142 2.58 6.70 -13.69
C GLY A 142 3.88 6.74 -12.90
N THR A 143 4.03 7.76 -12.08
CA THR A 143 5.19 7.95 -11.22
C THR A 143 4.78 8.09 -9.76
N VAL A 144 5.63 7.66 -8.85
CA VAL A 144 5.49 7.81 -7.40
C VAL A 144 6.74 8.50 -6.86
N ALA A 145 6.58 9.70 -6.32
CA ALA A 145 7.62 10.42 -5.62
C ALA A 145 7.49 10.12 -4.12
N ALA A 146 8.51 9.52 -3.53
CA ALA A 146 8.56 9.18 -2.11
C ALA A 146 9.53 10.09 -1.37
N LEU A 147 9.09 10.67 -0.24
CA LEU A 147 9.90 11.43 0.71
C LEU A 147 10.18 10.55 1.93
N TYR A 148 11.43 10.47 2.33
CA TYR A 148 11.89 9.67 3.47
C TYR A 148 12.07 10.55 4.72
N TYR A 149 12.10 9.89 5.88
CA TYR A 149 12.24 10.58 7.17
C TYR A 149 13.56 11.35 7.34
N ASP A 150 14.59 11.02 6.56
CA ASP A 150 15.88 11.70 6.55
C ASP A 150 15.91 12.91 5.60
N GLY A 151 14.78 13.23 4.97
CA GLY A 151 14.62 14.33 4.01
C GLY A 151 15.01 13.97 2.59
N SER A 152 15.54 12.79 2.33
CA SER A 152 15.82 12.32 0.97
C SER A 152 14.50 12.05 0.20
N SER A 153 14.57 12.09 -1.13
CA SER A 153 13.44 11.74 -1.99
C SER A 153 13.88 10.82 -3.12
N GLN A 154 12.97 9.96 -3.55
CA GLN A 154 13.18 9.07 -4.69
C GLN A 154 11.91 9.03 -5.56
N ASN A 155 12.12 8.90 -6.85
CA ASN A 155 11.05 8.72 -7.83
C ASN A 155 11.07 7.29 -8.35
N PHE A 156 9.89 6.70 -8.48
CA PHE A 156 9.68 5.37 -9.02
C PHE A 156 8.68 5.45 -10.17
N ASP A 157 8.95 4.70 -11.23
CA ASP A 157 7.96 4.42 -12.25
C ASP A 157 7.01 3.35 -11.70
N TYR A 158 5.73 3.59 -11.79
CA TYR A 158 4.66 2.67 -11.40
C TYR A 158 4.04 2.04 -12.64
N ASN A 159 3.91 0.73 -12.64
CA ASN A 159 3.15 0.00 -13.64
C ASN A 159 2.34 -1.12 -12.96
N ARG A 160 1.15 -1.39 -13.49
CA ARG A 160 0.31 -2.52 -13.07
C ARG A 160 -0.08 -3.33 -14.29
N GLY A 161 0.10 -4.63 -14.20
CA GLY A 161 -0.20 -5.50 -15.34
C GLY A 161 -0.11 -6.97 -14.99
N ARG A 162 -0.31 -7.82 -16.01
CA ARG A 162 -0.12 -9.27 -15.90
C ARG A 162 1.25 -9.64 -16.44
N ILE A 163 1.93 -10.53 -15.76
CA ILE A 163 3.24 -11.04 -16.16
C ILE A 163 3.08 -11.83 -17.47
N GLN A 164 3.82 -11.45 -18.51
CA GLN A 164 3.90 -12.17 -19.79
C GLN A 164 5.10 -13.11 -19.84
N SER A 165 6.21 -12.67 -19.29
CA SER A 165 7.42 -13.47 -19.22
C SER A 165 8.31 -13.04 -18.06
N VAL A 166 9.03 -14.00 -17.48
CA VAL A 166 10.06 -13.77 -16.45
C VAL A 166 11.21 -14.74 -16.71
N GLY A 167 12.44 -14.26 -16.58
CA GLY A 167 13.66 -15.05 -16.74
C GLY A 167 14.82 -14.24 -17.29
N ASN A 168 16.03 -14.75 -17.15
CA ASN A 168 17.27 -14.14 -17.67
C ASN A 168 17.49 -12.68 -17.24
N GLY A 169 17.07 -12.31 -16.02
CA GLY A 169 17.19 -10.94 -15.50
C GLY A 169 16.20 -9.95 -16.13
N GLN A 170 15.20 -10.44 -16.86
CA GLN A 170 14.16 -9.62 -17.49
C GLN A 170 12.77 -10.09 -17.10
N LEU A 171 11.86 -9.14 -16.92
CA LEU A 171 10.45 -9.37 -16.68
C LEU A 171 9.64 -8.47 -17.61
N THR A 172 8.68 -9.05 -18.33
CA THR A 172 7.76 -8.32 -19.21
C THR A 172 6.35 -8.49 -18.72
N ILE A 173 5.59 -7.39 -18.72
CA ILE A 173 4.17 -7.36 -18.36
C ILE A 173 3.31 -6.85 -19.51
N MET A 174 2.04 -7.21 -19.47
CA MET A 174 0.98 -6.60 -20.27
C MET A 174 0.10 -5.78 -19.36
N ARG A 175 0.00 -4.47 -19.59
CA ARG A 175 -0.92 -3.58 -18.89
C ARG A 175 -2.34 -3.69 -19.44
N ALA A 176 -3.31 -3.14 -18.71
CA ALA A 176 -4.72 -3.16 -19.12
C ALA A 176 -5.02 -2.30 -20.38
N ASP A 177 -4.16 -1.36 -20.71
CA ASP A 177 -4.18 -0.58 -21.96
C ASP A 177 -3.54 -1.30 -23.14
N LYS A 178 -3.17 -2.58 -22.98
CA LYS A 178 -2.51 -3.44 -23.97
C LYS A 178 -1.09 -3.03 -24.34
N GLN A 179 -0.45 -2.20 -23.53
CA GLN A 179 0.97 -1.88 -23.69
C GLN A 179 1.84 -2.92 -22.97
N SER A 180 2.85 -3.43 -23.65
CA SER A 180 3.90 -4.26 -23.04
C SER A 180 4.98 -3.36 -22.44
N VAL A 181 5.39 -3.69 -21.21
CA VAL A 181 6.50 -3.01 -20.51
C VAL A 181 7.49 -4.04 -20.04
N SER A 182 8.76 -3.82 -20.32
CA SER A 182 9.86 -4.70 -19.92
C SER A 182 10.74 -4.00 -18.88
N PHE A 183 11.18 -4.79 -17.91
CA PHE A 183 12.05 -4.37 -16.82
C PHE A 183 13.26 -5.29 -16.74
N THR A 184 14.38 -4.77 -16.25
CA THR A 184 15.45 -5.61 -15.71
C THR A 184 15.23 -5.84 -14.22
N TYR A 185 15.74 -6.94 -13.67
CA TYR A 185 15.73 -7.21 -12.23
C TYR A 185 17.07 -7.81 -11.78
N ASP A 186 17.38 -7.67 -10.52
CA ASP A 186 18.57 -8.21 -9.87
C ASP A 186 18.23 -8.86 -8.52
N SER A 187 19.24 -9.31 -7.81
CA SER A 187 19.07 -9.92 -6.47
C SER A 187 18.55 -8.98 -5.39
N ASN A 188 18.50 -7.67 -5.64
CA ASN A 188 17.94 -6.67 -4.72
C ASN A 188 16.49 -6.34 -5.02
N THR A 189 15.93 -6.90 -6.11
CA THR A 189 14.52 -6.74 -6.45
C THR A 189 13.68 -7.50 -5.42
N LEU A 190 12.80 -6.79 -4.73
CA LEU A 190 11.92 -7.39 -3.74
C LEU A 190 10.60 -7.82 -4.37
N VAL A 191 10.16 -9.01 -4.04
CA VAL A 191 8.82 -9.51 -4.35
C VAL A 191 8.03 -9.61 -3.06
N ARG A 192 6.83 -9.05 -3.02
CA ARG A 192 5.90 -9.13 -1.90
C ARG A 192 4.62 -9.79 -2.33
N GLU A 193 4.29 -10.87 -1.65
CA GLU A 193 2.99 -11.52 -1.70
C GLU A 193 2.24 -11.15 -0.42
N GLY A 194 1.17 -10.37 -0.56
CA GLY A 194 0.45 -9.86 0.60
C GLY A 194 1.29 -8.91 1.48
N GLU A 195 0.99 -8.82 2.76
CA GLU A 195 1.67 -7.90 3.68
C GLU A 195 2.93 -8.45 4.35
N GLY A 196 3.24 -9.72 4.24
CA GLY A 196 4.32 -10.36 5.00
C GLY A 196 5.31 -11.20 4.22
N ASN A 197 4.89 -11.83 3.16
CA ASN A 197 5.73 -12.76 2.44
C ASN A 197 6.69 -12.05 1.50
N ILE A 198 7.97 -12.39 1.61
CA ILE A 198 9.02 -11.95 0.69
C ILE A 198 9.34 -13.16 -0.18
N GLY A 199 8.99 -13.07 -1.47
CA GLY A 199 9.33 -14.05 -2.49
C GLY A 199 10.54 -13.64 -3.31
N SER A 200 10.89 -14.47 -4.27
CA SER A 200 11.86 -14.20 -5.32
C SER A 200 11.15 -13.81 -6.62
N VAL A 201 11.82 -13.08 -7.49
CA VAL A 201 11.32 -12.84 -8.86
C VAL A 201 11.14 -14.17 -9.62
N ASP A 202 11.95 -15.17 -9.30
CA ASP A 202 11.87 -16.50 -9.91
C ASP A 202 10.62 -17.29 -9.49
N ASP A 203 9.94 -16.90 -8.41
CA ASP A 203 8.68 -17.50 -7.94
C ASP A 203 7.46 -16.94 -8.70
N LEU A 204 7.62 -15.82 -9.41
CA LEU A 204 6.55 -15.17 -10.16
C LEU A 204 6.10 -16.03 -11.35
N LYS A 205 4.79 -16.09 -11.58
CA LYS A 205 4.20 -16.89 -12.65
C LYS A 205 3.62 -16.04 -13.75
N VAL A 206 3.76 -16.51 -14.98
CA VAL A 206 3.09 -15.92 -16.14
C VAL A 206 1.57 -15.92 -15.91
N GLY A 207 0.93 -14.79 -16.19
CA GLY A 207 -0.50 -14.57 -15.98
C GLY A 207 -0.86 -13.94 -14.64
N GLU A 208 0.03 -13.93 -13.64
CA GLU A 208 -0.20 -13.24 -12.37
C GLU A 208 -0.29 -11.73 -12.54
N GLY A 209 -1.23 -11.12 -11.81
CA GLY A 209 -1.37 -9.68 -11.71
C GLY A 209 -0.45 -9.11 -10.64
N ALA A 210 0.24 -8.02 -10.93
CA ALA A 210 1.09 -7.36 -9.95
C ALA A 210 1.25 -5.86 -10.22
N MET A 211 1.74 -5.16 -9.19
CA MET A 211 2.23 -3.80 -9.27
C MET A 211 3.76 -3.82 -9.28
N PHE A 212 4.34 -2.99 -10.12
CA PHE A 212 5.76 -2.92 -10.39
C PHE A 212 6.25 -1.50 -10.13
N PHE A 213 7.27 -1.38 -9.31
CA PHE A 213 7.95 -0.11 -9.04
C PHE A 213 9.39 -0.22 -9.51
N SER A 214 9.78 0.64 -10.45
CA SER A 214 11.11 0.64 -11.06
C SER A 214 11.79 2.01 -10.99
N GLN A 215 13.11 2.03 -11.16
CA GLN A 215 13.91 3.23 -11.34
C GLN A 215 14.84 3.00 -12.55
N GLY A 216 14.72 3.85 -13.58
CA GLY A 216 15.53 3.68 -14.80
C GLY A 216 15.39 2.30 -15.44
N GLY A 217 14.20 1.70 -15.37
CA GLY A 217 13.93 0.37 -15.92
C GLY A 217 14.35 -0.82 -15.04
N LEU A 218 15.07 -0.57 -13.92
CA LEU A 218 15.42 -1.62 -12.96
C LEU A 218 14.31 -1.76 -11.91
N LEU A 219 13.75 -2.95 -11.80
CA LEU A 219 12.74 -3.27 -10.77
C LEU A 219 13.34 -3.13 -9.36
N LYS A 220 12.59 -2.47 -8.49
CA LYS A 220 12.89 -2.34 -7.06
C LYS A 220 11.91 -3.11 -6.20
N LEU A 221 10.64 -3.16 -6.62
CA LEU A 221 9.59 -3.86 -5.89
C LEU A 221 8.55 -4.41 -6.88
N VAL A 222 8.19 -5.66 -6.69
CA VAL A 222 7.00 -6.30 -7.25
C VAL A 222 6.06 -6.58 -6.09
N ARG A 223 4.81 -6.17 -6.21
CA ARG A 223 3.76 -6.52 -5.26
C ARG A 223 2.68 -7.29 -6.00
N CYS A 224 2.59 -8.59 -5.72
CA CYS A 224 1.55 -9.44 -6.28
C CYS A 224 0.18 -8.96 -5.80
N VAL A 225 -0.75 -8.88 -6.73
CA VAL A 225 -2.15 -8.57 -6.48
C VAL A 225 -2.90 -9.87 -6.75
N HIS A 226 -3.44 -10.48 -5.71
CA HIS A 226 -4.41 -11.53 -5.91
C HIS A 226 -5.67 -10.87 -6.46
N ASP A 227 -5.88 -10.99 -7.77
CA ASP A 227 -7.17 -10.64 -8.34
C ASP A 227 -8.20 -11.52 -7.60
N ALA A 228 -9.27 -10.93 -7.10
CA ALA A 228 -10.42 -11.71 -6.64
C ALA A 228 -10.71 -12.78 -7.71
N PRO A 229 -10.99 -14.03 -7.33
CA PRO A 229 -11.20 -15.09 -8.30
C PRO A 229 -12.18 -14.57 -9.35
N SER A 230 -11.73 -14.51 -10.60
CA SER A 230 -12.63 -14.19 -11.71
C SER A 230 -13.88 -15.05 -11.51
N PRO A 231 -15.10 -14.48 -11.53
CA PRO A 231 -16.28 -15.30 -11.41
C PRO A 231 -16.11 -16.42 -12.45
N GLN A 232 -15.88 -17.63 -11.94
CA GLN A 232 -15.82 -18.81 -12.79
C GLN A 232 -17.05 -18.73 -13.65
N ALA A 233 -16.85 -18.73 -14.96
CA ALA A 233 -17.95 -18.85 -15.89
C ALA A 233 -18.75 -20.08 -15.43
N SER A 234 -19.81 -19.80 -14.67
CA SER A 234 -20.68 -20.80 -14.10
C SER A 234 -21.22 -21.62 -15.25
N GLY A 235 -20.69 -22.86 -15.37
CA GLY A 235 -21.36 -23.98 -15.99
C GLY A 235 -21.96 -23.70 -17.34
N GLN A 236 -21.20 -23.86 -18.39
CA GLN A 236 -21.78 -24.32 -19.64
C GLN A 236 -22.36 -25.70 -19.33
N PRO A 237 -23.72 -25.90 -19.42
CA PRO A 237 -24.29 -27.22 -19.20
C PRO A 237 -23.70 -28.18 -20.23
N ALA A 238 -23.24 -29.33 -19.75
CA ALA A 238 -22.74 -30.40 -20.59
C ALA A 238 -23.80 -30.72 -21.69
N PRO A 239 -23.37 -30.92 -22.94
CA PRO A 239 -24.31 -31.31 -23.99
C PRO A 239 -24.94 -32.65 -23.58
N THR A 240 -26.25 -32.61 -23.38
CA THR A 240 -27.08 -33.79 -23.13
C THR A 240 -26.90 -34.73 -24.32
N ALA A 241 -26.33 -35.91 -24.10
CA ALA A 241 -26.25 -36.95 -25.09
C ALA A 241 -27.68 -37.32 -25.53
N SER A 242 -27.99 -37.01 -26.77
CA SER A 242 -29.25 -37.42 -27.41
C SER A 242 -29.26 -38.95 -27.47
N ALA A 243 -30.20 -39.57 -26.75
CA ALA A 243 -30.43 -41.00 -26.81
C ALA A 243 -30.88 -41.39 -28.22
N ALA A 244 -30.09 -42.23 -28.87
CA ALA A 244 -30.42 -42.82 -30.14
C ALA A 244 -31.70 -43.67 -30.01
N ALA A 245 -32.72 -43.38 -30.81
CA ALA A 245 -33.95 -44.18 -30.93
C ALA A 245 -33.62 -45.55 -31.52
N ALA A 246 -34.04 -46.61 -30.84
CA ALA A 246 -33.94 -47.99 -31.30
C ALA A 246 -34.92 -48.22 -32.44
N PRO A 247 -34.58 -49.06 -33.44
CA PRO A 247 -35.48 -49.37 -34.51
C PRO A 247 -36.50 -50.43 -34.05
N THR A 248 -37.79 -50.13 -34.24
CA THR A 248 -38.88 -51.04 -34.08
C THR A 248 -38.99 -51.98 -35.34
N LYS A 249 -39.04 -53.28 -35.04
CA LYS A 249 -39.40 -54.30 -36.04
C LYS A 249 -40.91 -54.25 -36.39
#